data_4eb7f6d41e68d41929a41ffca85fa269
#
_entry.id   4eb7f6d41e68d41929a41ffca85fa269
#
_cell.length_a   1.000
_cell.length_b   1.000
_cell.length_c   1.000
_cell.angle_alpha   90.00
_cell.angle_beta   90.00
_cell.angle_gamma   90.00
#
_symmetry.space_group_name_H-M   'P 1'
#
loop_
_entity.id
_entity.type
_entity.pdbx_description
1 polymer ?
#
loop_
_entity_poly.entity_id
_entity_poly.type
_entity_poly.pdbx_seq_one_letter_code
_entity_poly.pdbx_strand_id
1 'polypeptide(L)'
;MNKVQILKRLYKSYTKKYINKILVSVFFAILLAGSTSSVAYLLDPAIKQLFIEQKKSYIYLIPGLIVLAFTIKGSSLYIARVIMISVSEEVRKDIQTDMFATLIKADTQLVDNKHSGKFISNLTNDVNMITNLVSTTILNLFKDSLTLIGLLTVMFYQNWKLSLIAIIMIPLSSFAARTLGKRIGKITNQQMTNAGILTSYLIEIFKNHKLIKIFQKESFEKKRADEYIHIFKENNKKINIIFVRASPIMEVLTGIMIALLIFISANLVANSELEVSNFFSFLAAMMLAYQPVRSLATLNIGIQQGISGASRVLPIIDEEQTIKDKTDSMDLVLSSGKIDFQKVCFNYAKNEEQVLNGISLSIPGNKMTALVGHSGAGKSTILNLI
;
A
#
# COMPACT_ATOMS: atom_id res chain seq x y z
N MET A 1 10.35 -13.43 7.80
CA MET A 1 11.32 -12.66 6.96
C MET A 1 11.54 -11.25 7.54
N ASN A 2 12.78 -10.72 7.49
CA ASN A 2 13.05 -9.33 7.88
C ASN A 2 12.52 -8.37 6.78
N LYS A 3 12.17 -7.11 7.15
CA LYS A 3 11.63 -6.09 6.23
C LYS A 3 12.47 -5.92 4.96
N VAL A 4 13.79 -5.89 5.11
CA VAL A 4 14.74 -5.77 3.97
C VAL A 4 14.69 -6.99 3.05
N GLN A 5 14.56 -8.19 3.62
CA GLN A 5 14.43 -9.43 2.85
C GLN A 5 13.15 -9.46 2.02
N ILE A 6 12.02 -8.99 2.60
CA ILE A 6 10.74 -8.87 1.89
C ILE A 6 10.88 -7.94 0.68
N LEU A 7 11.42 -6.73 0.88
CA LEU A 7 11.63 -5.77 -0.21
C LEU A 7 12.57 -6.30 -1.30
N LYS A 8 13.69 -6.93 -0.90
CA LYS A 8 14.64 -7.54 -1.84
C LYS A 8 13.99 -8.65 -2.67
N ARG A 9 13.13 -9.45 -2.04
CA ARG A 9 12.40 -10.51 -2.73
C ARG A 9 11.36 -9.97 -3.70
N LEU A 10 10.53 -9.00 -3.28
CA LEU A 10 9.57 -8.33 -4.16
C LEU A 10 10.27 -7.73 -5.39
N TYR A 11 11.41 -7.05 -5.17
CA TYR A 11 12.21 -6.52 -6.26
C TYR A 11 12.69 -7.62 -7.21
N LYS A 12 13.36 -8.67 -6.67
CA LYS A 12 13.99 -9.71 -7.49
C LYS A 12 12.97 -10.57 -8.25
N SER A 13 11.85 -10.94 -7.61
CA SER A 13 10.87 -11.87 -8.19
C SER A 13 9.87 -11.18 -9.12
N TYR A 14 9.43 -9.96 -8.78
CA TYR A 14 8.31 -9.31 -9.49
C TYR A 14 8.70 -8.01 -10.17
N THR A 15 9.43 -7.10 -9.49
CA THR A 15 9.66 -5.74 -10.00
C THR A 15 10.77 -5.68 -11.05
N LYS A 16 11.82 -6.51 -10.90
CA LYS A 16 13.00 -6.51 -11.78
C LYS A 16 12.66 -6.75 -13.26
N LYS A 17 11.64 -7.55 -13.55
CA LYS A 17 11.15 -7.81 -14.93
C LYS A 17 10.77 -6.52 -15.67
N TYR A 18 10.30 -5.52 -14.93
CA TYR A 18 9.75 -4.28 -15.47
C TYR A 18 10.69 -3.08 -15.30
N ILE A 19 11.99 -3.32 -15.01
CA ILE A 19 12.97 -2.27 -14.70
C ILE A 19 13.07 -1.22 -15.81
N ASN A 20 12.98 -1.63 -17.07
CA ASN A 20 13.05 -0.71 -18.22
C ASN A 20 11.87 0.29 -18.20
N LYS A 21 10.65 -0.17 -17.91
CA LYS A 21 9.47 0.70 -17.78
C LYS A 21 9.64 1.66 -16.59
N ILE A 22 10.19 1.16 -15.47
CA ILE A 22 10.46 1.98 -14.29
C ILE A 22 11.52 3.06 -14.61
N LEU A 23 12.59 2.73 -15.31
CA LEU A 23 13.61 3.70 -15.73
C LEU A 23 13.03 4.80 -16.63
N VAL A 24 12.14 4.43 -17.56
CA VAL A 24 11.42 5.42 -18.40
C VAL A 24 10.55 6.32 -17.51
N SER A 25 9.84 5.78 -16.54
CA SER A 25 9.04 6.58 -15.58
C SER A 25 9.92 7.52 -14.76
N VAL A 26 11.10 7.08 -14.31
CA VAL A 26 12.08 7.92 -13.60
C VAL A 26 12.62 9.03 -14.50
N PHE A 27 12.87 8.76 -15.77
CA PHE A 27 13.26 9.80 -16.75
C PHE A 27 12.20 10.91 -16.85
N PHE A 28 10.92 10.54 -16.96
CA PHE A 28 9.84 11.53 -16.94
C PHE A 28 9.69 12.23 -15.58
N ALA A 29 10.02 11.58 -14.48
CA ALA A 29 10.08 12.22 -13.16
C ALA A 29 11.22 13.27 -13.08
N ILE A 30 12.35 13.05 -13.75
CA ILE A 30 13.44 14.04 -13.88
C ILE A 30 12.97 15.25 -14.70
N LEU A 31 12.30 15.02 -15.85
CA LEU A 31 11.74 16.10 -16.66
C LEU A 31 10.71 16.92 -15.88
N LEU A 32 9.84 16.25 -15.12
CA LEU A 32 8.87 16.90 -14.24
C LEU A 32 9.54 17.76 -13.17
N ALA A 33 10.58 17.24 -12.51
CA ALA A 33 11.33 17.95 -11.51
C ALA A 33 12.02 19.20 -12.10
N GLY A 34 12.69 19.03 -13.23
CA GLY A 34 13.32 20.12 -13.97
C GLY A 34 12.33 21.20 -14.39
N SER A 35 11.19 20.81 -14.99
CA SER A 35 10.16 21.77 -15.40
C SER A 35 9.53 22.50 -14.19
N THR A 36 9.33 21.81 -13.06
CA THR A 36 8.80 22.44 -11.84
C THR A 36 9.78 23.47 -11.29
N SER A 37 11.08 23.16 -11.26
CA SER A 37 12.13 24.06 -10.82
C SER A 37 12.31 25.23 -11.79
N SER A 38 12.17 25.00 -13.10
CA SER A 38 12.22 26.04 -14.12
C SER A 38 11.05 27.04 -13.98
N VAL A 39 9.84 26.58 -13.63
CA VAL A 39 8.71 27.50 -13.34
C VAL A 39 9.04 28.45 -12.20
N ALA A 40 9.63 27.94 -11.10
CA ALA A 40 10.05 28.78 -9.98
C ALA A 40 11.14 29.76 -10.39
N TYR A 41 12.12 29.32 -11.16
CA TYR A 41 13.23 30.16 -11.63
C TYR A 41 12.76 31.24 -12.60
N LEU A 42 11.84 30.95 -13.52
CA LEU A 42 11.34 31.89 -14.54
C LEU A 42 10.59 33.08 -13.94
N LEU A 43 10.15 32.99 -12.68
CA LEU A 43 9.52 34.14 -12.00
C LEU A 43 10.50 35.29 -11.73
N ASP A 44 11.76 35.00 -11.52
CA ASP A 44 12.79 36.04 -11.38
C ASP A 44 12.95 36.89 -12.66
N PRO A 45 13.31 36.34 -13.83
CA PRO A 45 13.37 37.11 -15.05
C PRO A 45 11.99 37.71 -15.47
N ALA A 46 10.86 37.05 -15.10
CA ALA A 46 9.55 37.60 -15.36
C ALA A 46 9.33 38.91 -14.62
N ILE A 47 9.59 38.95 -13.35
CA ILE A 47 9.44 40.20 -12.55
C ILE A 47 10.44 41.24 -12.95
N LYS A 48 11.73 40.87 -13.05
CA LYS A 48 12.79 41.80 -13.38
C LYS A 48 12.62 42.43 -14.77
N GLN A 49 12.45 41.63 -15.82
CA GLN A 49 12.48 42.11 -17.20
C GLN A 49 11.11 42.64 -17.66
N LEU A 50 9.96 42.08 -17.19
CA LEU A 50 8.65 42.56 -17.64
C LEU A 50 8.12 43.72 -16.79
N PHE A 51 8.32 43.70 -15.46
CA PHE A 51 7.67 44.66 -14.57
C PHE A 51 8.60 45.75 -14.12
N ILE A 52 9.92 45.48 -13.91
CA ILE A 52 10.90 46.49 -13.46
C ILE A 52 11.54 47.16 -14.67
N GLU A 53 12.14 46.39 -15.59
CA GLU A 53 12.87 46.93 -16.75
C GLU A 53 11.97 47.18 -17.97
N GLN A 54 10.76 46.72 -17.97
CA GLN A 54 9.69 46.90 -19.02
C GLN A 54 10.17 46.62 -20.44
N LYS A 55 10.99 45.56 -20.62
CA LYS A 55 11.55 45.14 -21.92
C LYS A 55 10.48 44.46 -22.77
N LYS A 56 10.01 45.12 -23.84
CA LYS A 56 8.97 44.63 -24.74
C LYS A 56 9.30 43.29 -25.40
N SER A 57 10.58 42.99 -25.67
CA SER A 57 11.03 41.74 -26.30
C SER A 57 10.72 40.47 -25.48
N TYR A 58 10.55 40.59 -24.18
CA TYR A 58 10.29 39.45 -23.28
C TYR A 58 8.80 39.20 -23.00
N ILE A 59 7.91 40.12 -23.46
CA ILE A 59 6.45 40.03 -23.18
C ILE A 59 5.84 38.71 -23.72
N TYR A 60 6.31 38.20 -24.85
CA TYR A 60 5.82 36.92 -25.42
C TYR A 60 6.68 35.74 -25.03
N LEU A 61 8.00 35.96 -24.86
CA LEU A 61 8.96 34.89 -24.61
C LEU A 61 8.76 34.24 -23.22
N ILE A 62 8.70 35.05 -22.14
CA ILE A 62 8.60 34.52 -20.79
C ILE A 62 7.28 33.80 -20.53
N PRO A 63 6.08 34.35 -20.87
CA PRO A 63 4.84 33.63 -20.77
C PRO A 63 4.83 32.34 -21.62
N GLY A 64 5.41 32.37 -22.83
CA GLY A 64 5.56 31.21 -23.68
C GLY A 64 6.39 30.09 -23.02
N LEU A 65 7.52 30.44 -22.40
CA LEU A 65 8.36 29.50 -21.64
C LEU A 65 7.65 28.93 -20.41
N ILE A 66 6.83 29.73 -19.72
CA ILE A 66 6.02 29.28 -18.59
C ILE A 66 4.99 28.26 -19.06
N VAL A 67 4.24 28.54 -20.14
CA VAL A 67 3.26 27.60 -20.72
C VAL A 67 3.96 26.30 -21.15
N LEU A 68 5.11 26.38 -21.80
CA LEU A 68 5.91 25.23 -22.20
C LEU A 68 6.35 24.41 -20.98
N ALA A 69 6.84 25.06 -19.91
CA ALA A 69 7.25 24.37 -18.69
C ALA A 69 6.06 23.65 -18.02
N PHE A 70 4.87 24.27 -17.95
CA PHE A 70 3.67 23.61 -17.42
C PHE A 70 3.19 22.46 -18.31
N THR A 71 3.30 22.58 -19.63
CA THR A 71 2.96 21.52 -20.57
C THR A 71 3.90 20.31 -20.40
N ILE A 72 5.22 20.55 -20.32
CA ILE A 72 6.20 19.49 -20.03
C ILE A 72 5.94 18.85 -18.68
N LYS A 73 5.66 19.66 -17.65
CA LYS A 73 5.33 19.17 -16.30
C LYS A 73 4.10 18.26 -16.32
N GLY A 74 3.01 18.69 -16.95
CA GLY A 74 1.75 17.96 -17.01
C GLY A 74 1.87 16.66 -17.80
N SER A 75 2.45 16.72 -19.01
CA SER A 75 2.66 15.54 -19.85
C SER A 75 3.61 14.53 -19.20
N SER A 76 4.73 14.99 -18.63
CA SER A 76 5.67 14.11 -17.94
C SER A 76 5.05 13.42 -16.73
N LEU A 77 4.23 14.13 -15.92
CA LEU A 77 3.51 13.54 -14.81
C LEU A 77 2.53 12.47 -15.28
N TYR A 78 1.77 12.76 -16.32
CA TYR A 78 0.81 11.82 -16.90
C TYR A 78 1.49 10.55 -17.39
N ILE A 79 2.53 10.69 -18.23
CA ILE A 79 3.26 9.56 -18.80
C ILE A 79 3.90 8.71 -17.69
N ALA A 80 4.59 9.34 -16.73
CA ALA A 80 5.20 8.63 -15.61
C ALA A 80 4.17 7.82 -14.81
N ARG A 81 2.99 8.39 -14.53
CA ARG A 81 1.91 7.70 -13.80
C ARG A 81 1.33 6.55 -14.59
N VAL A 82 1.03 6.74 -15.88
CA VAL A 82 0.48 5.68 -16.75
C VAL A 82 1.42 4.49 -16.84
N ILE A 83 2.72 4.74 -17.00
CA ILE A 83 3.74 3.68 -17.02
C ILE A 83 3.75 2.93 -15.67
N MET A 84 3.74 3.65 -14.54
CA MET A 84 3.77 3.00 -13.22
C MET A 84 2.48 2.25 -12.89
N ILE A 85 1.31 2.71 -13.37
CA ILE A 85 0.06 1.95 -13.29
C ILE A 85 0.19 0.66 -14.09
N SER A 86 0.70 0.71 -15.33
CA SER A 86 0.93 -0.50 -16.13
C SER A 86 1.86 -1.49 -15.42
N VAL A 87 2.96 -1.02 -14.84
CA VAL A 87 3.89 -1.88 -14.07
C VAL A 87 3.19 -2.49 -12.86
N SER A 88 2.40 -1.70 -12.13
CA SER A 88 1.72 -2.21 -10.92
C SER A 88 0.68 -3.27 -11.23
N GLU A 89 -0.07 -3.13 -12.33
CA GLU A 89 -1.07 -4.12 -12.74
C GLU A 89 -0.42 -5.43 -13.23
N GLU A 90 0.72 -5.34 -13.92
CA GLU A 90 1.48 -6.55 -14.28
C GLU A 90 2.05 -7.25 -13.04
N VAL A 91 2.60 -6.50 -12.07
CA VAL A 91 3.05 -7.07 -10.79
C VAL A 91 1.89 -7.66 -9.99
N ARG A 92 0.71 -7.03 -10.01
CA ARG A 92 -0.52 -7.56 -9.42
C ARG A 92 -0.87 -8.91 -10.02
N LYS A 93 -0.94 -8.97 -11.35
CA LYS A 93 -1.23 -10.20 -12.09
C LYS A 93 -0.23 -11.31 -11.74
N ASP A 94 1.07 -11.03 -11.77
CA ASP A 94 2.11 -12.02 -11.46
C ASP A 94 1.90 -12.59 -10.04
N ILE A 95 1.73 -11.72 -9.02
CA ILE A 95 1.54 -12.15 -7.63
C ILE A 95 0.24 -12.94 -7.46
N GLN A 96 -0.87 -12.47 -8.05
CA GLN A 96 -2.16 -13.18 -7.97
C GLN A 96 -2.10 -14.53 -8.66
N THR A 97 -1.42 -14.64 -9.80
CA THR A 97 -1.24 -15.90 -10.53
C THR A 97 -0.41 -16.91 -9.71
N ASP A 98 0.73 -16.47 -9.16
CA ASP A 98 1.58 -17.32 -8.34
C ASP A 98 0.84 -17.80 -7.08
N MET A 99 0.14 -16.89 -6.41
CA MET A 99 -0.64 -17.21 -5.22
C MET A 99 -1.78 -18.19 -5.52
N PHE A 100 -2.50 -17.97 -6.63
CA PHE A 100 -3.60 -18.85 -7.04
C PHE A 100 -3.08 -20.24 -7.45
N ALA A 101 -1.96 -20.30 -8.18
CA ALA A 101 -1.33 -21.55 -8.57
C ALA A 101 -0.89 -22.39 -7.36
N THR A 102 -0.37 -21.72 -6.30
CA THR A 102 -0.01 -22.41 -5.05
C THR A 102 -1.26 -22.87 -4.29
N LEU A 103 -2.29 -22.03 -4.18
CA LEU A 103 -3.51 -22.38 -3.44
C LEU A 103 -4.27 -23.57 -4.06
N ILE A 104 -4.30 -23.68 -5.41
CA ILE A 104 -4.95 -24.82 -6.08
C ILE A 104 -4.17 -26.12 -5.85
N LYS A 105 -2.84 -26.03 -5.73
CA LYS A 105 -1.98 -27.21 -5.48
C LYS A 105 -1.80 -27.51 -3.99
N ALA A 106 -2.25 -26.61 -3.12
CA ALA A 106 -2.06 -26.77 -1.68
C ALA A 106 -2.87 -27.95 -1.14
N ASP A 107 -2.36 -28.54 -0.05
CA ASP A 107 -3.07 -29.59 0.66
C ASP A 107 -4.42 -29.10 1.19
N THR A 108 -5.45 -29.92 1.16
CA THR A 108 -6.82 -29.57 1.59
C THR A 108 -6.84 -29.04 3.03
N GLN A 109 -5.98 -29.55 3.89
CA GLN A 109 -5.85 -29.09 5.28
C GLN A 109 -5.52 -27.60 5.41
N LEU A 110 -4.75 -27.04 4.46
CA LEU A 110 -4.44 -25.60 4.45
C LEU A 110 -5.70 -24.75 4.22
N VAL A 111 -6.57 -25.23 3.33
CA VAL A 111 -7.81 -24.52 2.95
C VAL A 111 -8.87 -24.69 4.03
N ASP A 112 -9.00 -25.89 4.61
CA ASP A 112 -9.98 -26.20 5.66
C ASP A 112 -9.67 -25.48 6.98
N ASN A 113 -8.40 -25.36 7.36
CA ASN A 113 -7.98 -24.70 8.59
C ASN A 113 -8.01 -23.16 8.53
N LYS A 114 -8.04 -22.57 7.34
CA LYS A 114 -8.09 -21.12 7.16
C LYS A 114 -9.39 -20.73 6.50
N HIS A 115 -10.12 -19.80 7.09
CA HIS A 115 -11.36 -19.26 6.51
C HIS A 115 -11.10 -18.75 5.08
N SER A 116 -11.87 -19.19 4.11
CA SER A 116 -11.77 -18.79 2.69
C SER A 116 -11.74 -17.28 2.48
N GLY A 117 -12.48 -16.53 3.33
CA GLY A 117 -12.47 -15.06 3.33
C GLY A 117 -11.08 -14.44 3.56
N LYS A 118 -10.18 -15.14 4.29
CA LYS A 118 -8.81 -14.68 4.50
C LYS A 118 -7.98 -14.75 3.22
N PHE A 119 -8.09 -15.84 2.47
CA PHE A 119 -7.40 -15.97 1.18
C PHE A 119 -7.90 -14.95 0.15
N ILE A 120 -9.21 -14.71 0.11
CA ILE A 120 -9.81 -13.69 -0.76
C ILE A 120 -9.27 -12.30 -0.37
N SER A 121 -9.23 -11.96 0.92
CA SER A 121 -8.66 -10.69 1.39
C SER A 121 -7.16 -10.56 1.04
N ASN A 122 -6.39 -11.64 1.15
CA ASN A 122 -4.98 -11.61 0.78
C ASN A 122 -4.79 -11.40 -0.73
N LEU A 123 -5.60 -12.08 -1.57
CA LEU A 123 -5.57 -11.94 -3.04
C LEU A 123 -6.00 -10.55 -3.52
N THR A 124 -6.87 -9.86 -2.78
CA THR A 124 -7.41 -8.56 -3.17
C THR A 124 -6.71 -7.41 -2.43
N ASN A 125 -6.93 -7.31 -1.11
CA ASN A 125 -6.48 -6.17 -0.32
C ASN A 125 -4.97 -6.15 -0.10
N ASP A 126 -4.36 -7.30 0.26
CA ASP A 126 -2.93 -7.34 0.55
C ASP A 126 -2.09 -7.20 -0.72
N VAL A 127 -2.53 -7.77 -1.83
CA VAL A 127 -1.89 -7.55 -3.14
C VAL A 127 -2.01 -6.08 -3.55
N ASN A 128 -3.15 -5.41 -3.30
CA ASN A 128 -3.29 -3.96 -3.54
C ASN A 128 -2.28 -3.13 -2.72
N MET A 129 -2.01 -3.51 -1.47
CA MET A 129 -0.98 -2.84 -0.66
C MET A 129 0.41 -2.99 -1.28
N ILE A 130 0.74 -4.16 -1.82
CA ILE A 130 2.01 -4.43 -2.51
C ILE A 130 2.11 -3.61 -3.80
N THR A 131 1.07 -3.60 -4.63
CA THR A 131 1.06 -2.86 -5.90
C THR A 131 1.13 -1.36 -5.70
N ASN A 132 0.49 -0.81 -4.65
CA ASN A 132 0.64 0.59 -4.27
C ASN A 132 2.08 0.95 -3.84
N LEU A 133 2.79 0.02 -3.18
CA LEU A 133 4.21 0.19 -2.88
C LEU A 133 5.03 0.29 -4.16
N VAL A 134 4.81 -0.63 -5.10
CA VAL A 134 5.58 -0.69 -6.36
C VAL A 134 5.29 0.50 -7.27
N SER A 135 4.04 1.00 -7.33
CA SER A 135 3.65 2.10 -8.21
C SER A 135 3.81 3.47 -7.53
N THR A 136 2.82 3.81 -6.71
CA THR A 136 2.69 5.17 -6.15
C THR A 136 3.84 5.53 -5.22
N THR A 137 4.26 4.60 -4.35
CA THR A 137 5.27 4.90 -3.35
C THR A 137 6.65 5.06 -3.98
N ILE A 138 7.03 4.17 -4.92
CA ILE A 138 8.32 4.27 -5.64
C ILE A 138 8.34 5.50 -6.53
N LEU A 139 7.28 5.75 -7.31
CA LEU A 139 7.23 6.93 -8.18
C LEU A 139 7.35 8.23 -7.35
N ASN A 140 6.60 8.34 -6.25
CA ASN A 140 6.66 9.53 -5.41
C ASN A 140 8.04 9.70 -4.75
N LEU A 141 8.71 8.60 -4.37
CA LEU A 141 10.07 8.67 -3.84
C LEU A 141 11.01 9.38 -4.82
N PHE A 142 11.06 8.93 -6.08
CA PHE A 142 11.93 9.53 -7.10
C PHE A 142 11.46 10.92 -7.50
N LYS A 143 10.19 11.07 -7.87
CA LYS A 143 9.61 12.33 -8.32
C LYS A 143 9.77 13.44 -7.28
N ASP A 144 9.35 13.17 -6.03
CA ASP A 144 9.31 14.21 -5.00
C ASP A 144 10.72 14.52 -4.47
N SER A 145 11.63 13.53 -4.41
CA SER A 145 13.03 13.77 -4.07
C SER A 145 13.74 14.63 -5.13
N LEU A 146 13.58 14.30 -6.40
CA LEU A 146 14.18 15.07 -7.50
C LEU A 146 13.61 16.49 -7.58
N THR A 147 12.28 16.62 -7.41
CA THR A 147 11.62 17.93 -7.39
C THR A 147 12.11 18.78 -6.22
N LEU A 148 12.25 18.19 -5.04
CA LEU A 148 12.76 18.89 -3.85
C LEU A 148 14.20 19.34 -4.06
N ILE A 149 15.09 18.49 -4.59
CA ILE A 149 16.48 18.84 -4.90
C ILE A 149 16.52 20.01 -5.89
N GLY A 150 15.73 19.93 -6.99
CA GLY A 150 15.70 20.99 -7.99
C GLY A 150 15.20 22.32 -7.43
N LEU A 151 14.14 22.31 -6.61
CA LEU A 151 13.62 23.52 -5.98
C LEU A 151 14.58 24.09 -4.93
N LEU A 152 15.24 23.25 -4.13
CA LEU A 152 16.28 23.71 -3.21
C LEU A 152 17.43 24.35 -3.97
N THR A 153 17.86 23.79 -5.10
CA THR A 153 18.89 24.39 -5.96
C THR A 153 18.48 25.79 -6.40
N VAL A 154 17.24 25.99 -6.88
CA VAL A 154 16.72 27.31 -7.24
C VAL A 154 16.72 28.25 -6.03
N MET A 155 16.26 27.79 -4.86
CA MET A 155 16.24 28.59 -3.62
C MET A 155 17.65 29.06 -3.23
N PHE A 156 18.65 28.16 -3.24
CA PHE A 156 20.04 28.50 -2.93
C PHE A 156 20.64 29.46 -3.95
N TYR A 157 20.30 29.31 -5.23
CA TYR A 157 20.72 30.20 -6.28
C TYR A 157 20.18 31.63 -6.10
N GLN A 158 18.90 31.75 -5.70
CA GLN A 158 18.27 33.05 -5.49
C GLN A 158 18.77 33.75 -4.25
N ASN A 159 18.88 33.10 -3.12
CA ASN A 159 19.47 33.62 -1.91
C ASN A 159 19.83 32.52 -0.90
N TRP A 160 21.10 32.32 -0.64
CA TRP A 160 21.55 31.25 0.27
C TRP A 160 21.19 31.51 1.74
N LYS A 161 21.11 32.80 2.20
CA LYS A 161 20.77 33.17 3.58
C LYS A 161 19.31 32.77 3.87
N LEU A 162 18.38 33.12 2.98
CA LEU A 162 16.96 32.74 3.09
C LEU A 162 16.79 31.24 2.97
N SER A 163 17.56 30.54 2.14
CA SER A 163 17.53 29.10 1.98
C SER A 163 17.90 28.32 3.25
N LEU A 164 18.92 28.80 3.97
CA LEU A 164 19.30 28.20 5.27
C LEU A 164 18.14 28.29 6.28
N ILE A 165 17.46 29.45 6.32
CA ILE A 165 16.30 29.64 7.21
C ILE A 165 15.16 28.70 6.81
N ALA A 166 14.86 28.59 5.52
CA ALA A 166 13.83 27.68 5.02
C ALA A 166 14.13 26.20 5.33
N ILE A 167 15.41 25.79 5.24
CA ILE A 167 15.83 24.42 5.58
C ILE A 167 15.60 24.09 7.06
N ILE A 168 15.76 25.04 7.96
CA ILE A 168 15.49 24.83 9.41
C ILE A 168 14.01 24.48 9.63
N MET A 169 13.10 24.94 8.77
CA MET A 169 11.68 24.64 8.87
C MET A 169 11.31 23.23 8.36
N ILE A 170 12.14 22.60 7.51
CA ILE A 170 11.91 21.23 7.04
C ILE A 170 11.93 20.23 8.22
N PRO A 171 12.90 20.20 9.12
CA PRO A 171 12.87 19.38 10.32
C PRO A 171 11.66 19.65 11.22
N LEU A 172 11.27 20.92 11.38
CA LEU A 172 10.12 21.30 12.21
C LEU A 172 8.81 20.74 11.65
N SER A 173 8.58 20.92 10.34
CA SER A 173 7.44 20.34 9.61
C SER A 173 7.46 18.81 9.64
N SER A 174 8.64 18.21 9.49
CA SER A 174 8.86 16.77 9.53
C SER A 174 8.57 16.20 10.93
N PHE A 175 8.94 16.90 11.99
CA PHE A 175 8.64 16.53 13.38
C PHE A 175 7.13 16.55 13.65
N ALA A 176 6.42 17.60 13.21
CA ALA A 176 4.97 17.68 13.31
C ALA A 176 4.29 16.53 12.53
N ALA A 177 4.70 16.30 11.28
CA ALA A 177 4.19 15.20 10.45
C ALA A 177 4.47 13.81 11.07
N ARG A 178 5.66 13.61 11.64
CA ARG A 178 6.05 12.34 12.28
C ARG A 178 5.24 12.04 13.54
N THR A 179 4.96 13.07 14.33
CA THR A 179 4.15 12.96 15.56
C THR A 179 2.70 12.59 15.22
N LEU A 180 2.12 13.27 14.23
CA LEU A 180 0.79 12.96 13.71
C LEU A 180 0.75 11.56 13.08
N GLY A 181 1.75 11.19 12.28
CA GLY A 181 1.86 9.90 11.62
C GLY A 181 1.92 8.72 12.59
N LYS A 182 2.65 8.82 13.70
CA LYS A 182 2.68 7.79 14.75
C LYS A 182 1.30 7.60 15.39
N ARG A 183 0.58 8.70 15.65
CA ARG A 183 -0.76 8.67 16.25
C ARG A 183 -1.78 8.07 15.29
N ILE A 184 -1.71 8.43 14.00
CA ILE A 184 -2.52 7.84 12.92
C ILE A 184 -2.28 6.33 12.86
N GLY A 185 -1.03 5.87 12.80
CA GLY A 185 -0.69 4.45 12.69
C GLY A 185 -1.28 3.60 13.83
N LYS A 186 -1.20 4.09 15.08
CA LYS A 186 -1.79 3.39 16.23
C LYS A 186 -3.31 3.24 16.12
N ILE A 187 -4.01 4.33 15.75
CA ILE A 187 -5.47 4.33 15.66
C ILE A 187 -5.95 3.54 14.44
N THR A 188 -5.23 3.59 13.31
CA THR A 188 -5.53 2.80 12.11
C THR A 188 -5.46 1.30 12.39
N ASN A 189 -4.46 0.85 13.16
CA ASN A 189 -4.38 -0.57 13.54
C ASN A 189 -5.57 -0.99 14.41
N GLN A 190 -5.99 -0.17 15.37
CA GLN A 190 -7.19 -0.44 16.19
C GLN A 190 -8.46 -0.49 15.33
N GLN A 191 -8.57 0.41 14.34
CA GLN A 191 -9.70 0.40 13.41
C GLN A 191 -9.73 -0.85 12.55
N MET A 192 -8.57 -1.31 12.03
CA MET A 192 -8.51 -2.55 11.24
C MET A 192 -8.98 -3.76 12.05
N THR A 193 -8.59 -3.82 13.34
CA THR A 193 -9.08 -4.87 14.25
C THR A 193 -10.59 -4.79 14.44
N ASN A 194 -11.13 -3.60 14.71
CA ASN A 194 -12.58 -3.42 14.91
C ASN A 194 -13.39 -3.65 13.62
N ALA A 195 -12.84 -3.27 12.47
CA ALA A 195 -13.43 -3.62 11.17
C ALA A 195 -13.49 -5.14 10.96
N GLY A 196 -12.43 -5.85 11.34
CA GLY A 196 -12.39 -7.30 11.32
C GLY A 196 -13.45 -7.95 12.21
N ILE A 197 -13.63 -7.43 13.44
CA ILE A 197 -14.65 -7.90 14.38
C ILE A 197 -16.06 -7.69 13.81
N LEU A 198 -16.35 -6.49 13.30
CA LEU A 198 -17.65 -6.21 12.66
C LEU A 198 -17.89 -7.12 11.46
N THR A 199 -16.90 -7.31 10.61
CA THR A 199 -17.01 -8.19 9.43
C THR A 199 -17.28 -9.64 9.85
N SER A 200 -16.56 -10.16 10.84
CA SER A 200 -16.78 -11.52 11.36
C SER A 200 -18.18 -11.69 11.94
N TYR A 201 -18.65 -10.69 12.69
CA TYR A 201 -20.01 -10.69 13.23
C TYR A 201 -21.09 -10.68 12.13
N LEU A 202 -20.91 -9.85 11.09
CA LEU A 202 -21.84 -9.84 9.94
C LEU A 202 -21.88 -11.18 9.21
N ILE A 203 -20.72 -11.82 9.00
CA ILE A 203 -20.65 -13.16 8.40
C ILE A 203 -21.39 -14.17 9.27
N GLU A 204 -21.24 -14.13 10.58
CA GLU A 204 -21.94 -15.00 11.53
C GLU A 204 -23.46 -14.83 11.46
N ILE A 205 -23.96 -13.58 11.43
CA ILE A 205 -25.40 -13.28 11.28
C ILE A 205 -25.94 -13.86 9.97
N PHE A 206 -25.25 -13.61 8.85
CA PHE A 206 -25.73 -14.12 7.54
C PHE A 206 -25.68 -15.64 7.47
N LYS A 207 -24.66 -16.28 8.03
CA LYS A 207 -24.56 -17.73 8.09
C LYS A 207 -25.68 -18.35 8.94
N ASN A 208 -26.04 -17.70 10.04
CA ASN A 208 -27.04 -18.18 11.00
C ASN A 208 -28.41 -17.51 10.83
N HIS A 209 -28.67 -16.82 9.71
CA HIS A 209 -29.91 -16.07 9.49
C HIS A 209 -31.17 -16.89 9.73
N LYS A 210 -31.17 -18.17 9.32
CA LYS A 210 -32.30 -19.10 9.55
C LYS A 210 -32.56 -19.31 11.05
N LEU A 211 -31.52 -19.44 11.86
CA LEU A 211 -31.65 -19.59 13.31
C LEU A 211 -32.22 -18.32 13.96
N ILE A 212 -31.79 -17.15 13.52
CA ILE A 212 -32.29 -15.85 14.02
C ILE A 212 -33.81 -15.79 13.77
N LYS A 213 -34.28 -16.23 12.59
CA LYS A 213 -35.70 -16.27 12.25
C LYS A 213 -36.46 -17.27 13.10
N ILE A 214 -35.96 -18.50 13.29
CA ILE A 214 -36.59 -19.53 14.08
C ILE A 214 -36.79 -19.10 15.54
N PHE A 215 -35.76 -18.43 16.12
CA PHE A 215 -35.79 -17.97 17.50
C PHE A 215 -36.36 -16.53 17.66
N GLN A 216 -36.79 -15.86 16.59
CA GLN A 216 -37.38 -14.53 16.58
C GLN A 216 -36.46 -13.50 17.32
N LYS A 217 -35.15 -13.58 17.07
CA LYS A 217 -34.14 -12.75 17.74
C LYS A 217 -33.64 -11.56 16.91
N GLU A 218 -34.40 -11.11 15.92
CA GLU A 218 -34.01 -10.00 15.04
C GLU A 218 -33.75 -8.71 15.79
N SER A 219 -34.60 -8.38 16.79
CA SER A 219 -34.41 -7.17 17.61
C SER A 219 -33.16 -7.23 18.49
N PHE A 220 -32.83 -8.42 19.00
CA PHE A 220 -31.61 -8.65 19.78
C PHE A 220 -30.36 -8.49 18.92
N GLU A 221 -30.33 -9.14 17.75
CA GLU A 221 -29.19 -9.04 16.84
C GLU A 221 -29.04 -7.62 16.25
N LYS A 222 -30.16 -6.93 15.98
CA LYS A 222 -30.12 -5.54 15.56
C LYS A 222 -29.44 -4.64 16.60
N LYS A 223 -29.81 -4.76 17.88
CA LYS A 223 -29.20 -3.99 18.96
C LYS A 223 -27.70 -4.26 19.08
N ARG A 224 -27.30 -5.52 18.97
CA ARG A 224 -25.90 -5.96 19.03
C ARG A 224 -25.12 -5.43 17.80
N ALA A 225 -25.71 -5.47 16.61
CA ALA A 225 -25.14 -4.89 15.42
C ALA A 225 -24.91 -3.38 15.56
N ASP A 226 -25.92 -2.66 16.10
CA ASP A 226 -25.83 -1.21 16.33
C ASP A 226 -24.65 -0.85 17.26
N GLU A 227 -24.35 -1.67 18.28
CA GLU A 227 -23.18 -1.48 19.17
C GLU A 227 -21.87 -1.58 18.38
N TYR A 228 -21.68 -2.62 17.57
CA TYR A 228 -20.46 -2.78 16.75
C TYR A 228 -20.33 -1.68 15.70
N ILE A 229 -21.42 -1.31 15.05
CA ILE A 229 -21.46 -0.21 14.06
C ILE A 229 -21.13 1.12 14.72
N HIS A 230 -21.64 1.37 15.93
CA HIS A 230 -21.34 2.57 16.70
C HIS A 230 -19.85 2.66 17.05
N ILE A 231 -19.24 1.58 17.54
CA ILE A 231 -17.79 1.52 17.82
C ILE A 231 -16.99 1.78 16.56
N PHE A 232 -17.36 1.16 15.44
CA PHE A 232 -16.72 1.36 14.15
C PHE A 232 -16.82 2.81 13.66
N LYS A 233 -18.02 3.42 13.76
CA LYS A 233 -18.27 4.85 13.44
C LYS A 233 -17.39 5.78 14.27
N GLU A 234 -17.33 5.60 15.60
CA GLU A 234 -16.54 6.47 16.46
C GLU A 234 -15.03 6.36 16.17
N ASN A 235 -14.53 5.17 15.88
CA ASN A 235 -13.14 5.00 15.52
C ASN A 235 -12.81 5.61 14.14
N ASN A 236 -13.68 5.45 13.14
CA ASN A 236 -13.55 6.12 11.85
C ASN A 236 -13.55 7.65 11.98
N LYS A 237 -14.46 8.19 12.79
CA LYS A 237 -14.52 9.61 13.09
C LYS A 237 -13.22 10.13 13.70
N LYS A 238 -12.66 9.41 14.71
CA LYS A 238 -11.38 9.78 15.33
C LYS A 238 -10.24 9.82 14.33
N ILE A 239 -10.14 8.82 13.44
CA ILE A 239 -9.11 8.77 12.40
C ILE A 239 -9.25 9.96 11.45
N ASN A 240 -10.45 10.17 10.91
CA ASN A 240 -10.69 11.23 9.94
C ASN A 240 -10.42 12.63 10.55
N ILE A 241 -10.78 12.84 11.82
CA ILE A 241 -10.47 14.09 12.53
C ILE A 241 -8.95 14.30 12.62
N ILE A 242 -8.17 13.25 12.89
CA ILE A 242 -6.70 13.38 12.97
C ILE A 242 -6.11 13.66 11.59
N PHE A 243 -6.61 13.02 10.53
CA PHE A 243 -6.19 13.30 9.16
C PHE A 243 -6.47 14.75 8.78
N VAL A 244 -7.67 15.24 9.06
CA VAL A 244 -8.07 16.63 8.76
C VAL A 244 -7.23 17.63 9.54
N ARG A 245 -6.88 17.36 10.80
CA ARG A 245 -6.04 18.25 11.62
C ARG A 245 -4.63 18.46 11.06
N ALA A 246 -4.11 17.53 10.27
CA ALA A 246 -2.78 17.65 9.71
C ALA A 246 -2.65 18.85 8.76
N SER A 247 -3.68 19.12 7.93
CA SER A 247 -3.65 20.23 6.96
C SER A 247 -3.60 21.61 7.64
N PRO A 248 -4.51 21.98 8.56
CA PRO A 248 -4.47 23.25 9.24
C PRO A 248 -3.18 23.52 10.02
N ILE A 249 -2.62 22.49 10.69
CA ILE A 249 -1.34 22.63 11.41
C ILE A 249 -0.23 22.99 10.43
N MET A 250 -0.17 22.32 9.29
CA MET A 250 0.83 22.61 8.26
C MET A 250 0.59 23.97 7.61
N GLU A 251 -0.65 24.41 7.43
CA GLU A 251 -0.98 25.75 6.91
C GLU A 251 -0.49 26.85 7.86
N VAL A 252 -0.74 26.72 9.17
CA VAL A 252 -0.26 27.69 10.17
C VAL A 252 1.27 27.73 10.19
N LEU A 253 1.96 26.58 10.17
CA LEU A 253 3.42 26.53 10.11
C LEU A 253 3.94 27.20 8.84
N THR A 254 3.31 26.96 7.70
CA THR A 254 3.66 27.61 6.43
C THR A 254 3.43 29.12 6.49
N GLY A 255 2.31 29.57 7.06
CA GLY A 255 2.02 30.99 7.25
C GLY A 255 3.04 31.70 8.13
N ILE A 256 3.43 31.10 9.25
CA ILE A 256 4.50 31.62 10.14
C ILE A 256 5.81 31.72 9.36
N MET A 257 6.16 30.69 8.58
CA MET A 257 7.38 30.70 7.78
C MET A 257 7.38 31.81 6.72
N ILE A 258 6.28 31.96 5.99
CA ILE A 258 6.13 33.03 4.98
C ILE A 258 6.29 34.42 5.65
N ALA A 259 5.62 34.66 6.79
CA ALA A 259 5.71 35.90 7.52
C ALA A 259 7.15 36.21 7.97
N LEU A 260 7.86 35.20 8.50
CA LEU A 260 9.23 35.33 8.94
C LEU A 260 10.18 35.61 7.75
N LEU A 261 9.98 34.94 6.63
CA LEU A 261 10.76 35.17 5.41
C LEU A 261 10.51 36.56 4.83
N ILE A 262 9.25 37.03 4.83
CA ILE A 262 8.94 38.41 4.40
C ILE A 262 9.66 39.43 5.31
N PHE A 263 9.60 39.22 6.63
CA PHE A 263 10.27 40.11 7.58
C PHE A 263 11.78 40.19 7.37
N ILE A 264 12.43 39.02 7.19
CA ILE A 264 13.89 38.98 6.96
C ILE A 264 14.24 39.53 5.58
N SER A 265 13.48 39.19 4.53
CA SER A 265 13.75 39.64 3.17
C SER A 265 13.54 41.15 3.03
N ALA A 266 12.59 41.77 3.76
CA ALA A 266 12.43 43.22 3.78
C ALA A 266 13.70 43.93 4.27
N ASN A 267 14.35 43.40 5.31
CA ASN A 267 15.63 43.93 5.77
C ASN A 267 16.77 43.72 4.76
N LEU A 268 16.83 42.56 4.08
CA LEU A 268 17.84 42.28 3.05
C LEU A 268 17.65 43.17 1.80
N VAL A 269 16.41 43.43 1.41
CA VAL A 269 16.09 44.35 0.30
C VAL A 269 16.45 45.79 0.67
N ALA A 270 16.14 46.25 1.90
CA ALA A 270 16.47 47.58 2.38
C ALA A 270 18.01 47.83 2.39
N ASN A 271 18.79 46.78 2.66
CA ASN A 271 20.27 46.83 2.62
C ASN A 271 20.85 46.57 1.22
N SER A 272 20.03 46.47 0.17
CA SER A 272 20.45 46.16 -1.21
C SER A 272 21.17 44.79 -1.36
N GLU A 273 20.96 43.85 -0.43
CA GLU A 273 21.53 42.50 -0.46
C GLU A 273 20.65 41.48 -1.21
N LEU A 274 19.42 41.86 -1.53
CA LEU A 274 18.43 41.03 -2.21
C LEU A 274 17.61 41.86 -3.21
N GLU A 275 17.49 41.39 -4.45
CA GLU A 275 16.57 42.00 -5.40
C GLU A 275 15.13 41.49 -5.14
N VAL A 276 14.13 42.34 -5.37
CA VAL A 276 12.72 41.99 -5.19
C VAL A 276 12.30 40.80 -6.07
N SER A 277 12.82 40.73 -7.30
CA SER A 277 12.58 39.62 -8.25
C SER A 277 13.05 38.28 -7.71
N ASN A 278 14.26 38.24 -7.11
CA ASN A 278 14.82 37.02 -6.50
C ASN A 278 13.98 36.54 -5.31
N PHE A 279 13.45 37.48 -4.51
CA PHE A 279 12.57 37.15 -3.41
C PHE A 279 11.28 36.42 -3.88
N PHE A 280 10.63 36.91 -4.93
CA PHE A 280 9.41 36.28 -5.45
C PHE A 280 9.70 34.90 -6.06
N SER A 281 10.80 34.73 -6.78
CA SER A 281 11.24 33.43 -7.28
C SER A 281 11.53 32.45 -6.14
N PHE A 282 12.23 32.92 -5.09
CA PHE A 282 12.47 32.15 -3.87
C PHE A 282 11.17 31.72 -3.18
N LEU A 283 10.23 32.65 -3.02
CA LEU A 283 8.93 32.39 -2.41
C LEU A 283 8.13 31.33 -3.20
N ALA A 284 8.13 31.43 -4.53
CA ALA A 284 7.47 30.45 -5.39
C ALA A 284 8.13 29.07 -5.30
N ALA A 285 9.47 29.00 -5.31
CA ALA A 285 10.19 27.73 -5.14
C ALA A 285 9.84 27.07 -3.80
N MET A 286 9.79 27.87 -2.72
CA MET A 286 9.41 27.40 -1.40
C MET A 286 7.96 26.88 -1.36
N MET A 287 7.00 27.61 -1.95
CA MET A 287 5.60 27.18 -2.01
C MET A 287 5.45 25.87 -2.81
N LEU A 288 6.17 25.74 -3.93
CA LEU A 288 6.18 24.51 -4.72
C LEU A 288 6.87 23.35 -3.99
N ALA A 289 7.85 23.61 -3.11
CA ALA A 289 8.54 22.58 -2.32
C ALA A 289 7.66 21.96 -1.22
N TYR A 290 6.59 22.64 -0.80
CA TYR A 290 5.69 22.15 0.24
C TYR A 290 5.10 20.77 -0.08
N GLN A 291 4.63 20.57 -1.31
CA GLN A 291 3.99 19.30 -1.71
C GLN A 291 4.96 18.11 -1.75
N PRO A 292 6.16 18.21 -2.36
CA PRO A 292 7.19 17.18 -2.24
C PRO A 292 7.58 16.83 -0.80
N VAL A 293 7.79 17.83 0.05
CA VAL A 293 8.13 17.61 1.47
C VAL A 293 7.05 16.82 2.19
N ARG A 294 5.78 17.19 2.01
CA ARG A 294 4.62 16.49 2.59
C ARG A 294 4.53 15.05 2.07
N SER A 295 4.71 14.84 0.78
CA SER A 295 4.66 13.51 0.16
C SER A 295 5.76 12.61 0.72
N LEU A 296 7.02 13.09 0.78
CA LEU A 296 8.15 12.35 1.33
C LEU A 296 7.95 11.99 2.82
N ALA A 297 7.35 12.89 3.61
CA ALA A 297 7.05 12.63 5.02
C ALA A 297 6.06 11.46 5.20
N THR A 298 5.15 11.24 4.25
CA THR A 298 4.13 10.17 4.29
C THR A 298 4.56 8.87 3.61
N LEU A 299 5.66 8.86 2.85
CA LEU A 299 6.15 7.67 2.13
C LEU A 299 6.33 6.44 3.02
N ASN A 300 6.80 6.66 4.25
CA ASN A 300 7.01 5.54 5.19
C ASN A 300 5.73 4.74 5.47
N ILE A 301 4.56 5.39 5.42
CA ILE A 301 3.26 4.72 5.60
C ILE A 301 3.02 3.75 4.45
N GLY A 302 3.19 4.19 3.20
CA GLY A 302 3.04 3.34 2.01
C GLY A 302 4.01 2.14 2.01
N ILE A 303 5.27 2.38 2.40
CA ILE A 303 6.27 1.32 2.54
C ILE A 303 5.85 0.28 3.59
N GLN A 304 5.42 0.72 4.78
CA GLN A 304 4.98 -0.21 5.83
C GLN A 304 3.72 -0.99 5.43
N GLN A 305 2.77 -0.36 4.75
CA GLN A 305 1.58 -1.04 4.24
C GLN A 305 1.96 -2.12 3.21
N GLY A 306 2.81 -1.81 2.23
CA GLY A 306 3.28 -2.76 1.24
C GLY A 306 4.05 -3.94 1.86
N ILE A 307 4.95 -3.68 2.82
CA ILE A 307 5.66 -4.73 3.57
C ILE A 307 4.67 -5.59 4.37
N SER A 308 3.67 -4.99 5.00
CA SER A 308 2.65 -5.70 5.75
C SER A 308 1.82 -6.63 4.85
N GLY A 309 1.39 -6.15 3.68
CA GLY A 309 0.72 -6.98 2.67
C GLY A 309 1.62 -8.14 2.22
N ALA A 310 2.87 -7.85 1.87
CA ALA A 310 3.83 -8.85 1.41
C ALA A 310 4.15 -9.91 2.49
N SER A 311 4.20 -9.53 3.76
CA SER A 311 4.44 -10.47 4.86
C SER A 311 3.31 -11.49 5.03
N ARG A 312 2.10 -11.21 4.51
CA ARG A 312 0.96 -12.13 4.51
C ARG A 312 0.84 -12.93 3.21
N VAL A 313 1.20 -12.32 2.09
CA VAL A 313 1.08 -12.94 0.75
C VAL A 313 2.23 -13.89 0.45
N LEU A 314 3.49 -13.49 0.71
CA LEU A 314 4.66 -14.29 0.37
C LEU A 314 4.69 -15.69 1.02
N PRO A 315 4.32 -15.87 2.32
CA PRO A 315 4.26 -17.20 2.91
C PRO A 315 3.21 -18.13 2.25
N ILE A 316 2.15 -17.56 1.64
CA ILE A 316 1.15 -18.35 0.91
C ILE A 316 1.74 -18.83 -0.42
N ILE A 317 2.50 -17.98 -1.11
CA ILE A 317 3.18 -18.33 -2.36
C ILE A 317 4.28 -19.39 -2.10
N ASP A 318 4.91 -19.36 -0.91
CA ASP A 318 5.96 -20.29 -0.51
C ASP A 318 5.45 -21.57 0.12
N GLU A 319 4.14 -21.73 0.24
CA GLU A 319 3.57 -22.93 0.83
C GLU A 319 3.97 -24.16 0.00
N GLU A 320 4.62 -25.11 0.63
CA GLU A 320 5.03 -26.33 -0.02
C GLU A 320 3.93 -27.40 0.11
N GLN A 321 3.62 -28.04 -0.99
CA GLN A 321 2.76 -29.20 -1.01
C GLN A 321 3.43 -30.35 -0.24
N THR A 322 2.81 -30.83 0.82
CA THR A 322 3.34 -31.93 1.63
C THR A 322 2.94 -33.30 1.10
N ILE A 323 1.75 -33.38 0.50
CA ILE A 323 1.21 -34.61 -0.11
C ILE A 323 1.61 -34.58 -1.58
N LYS A 324 2.61 -35.41 -1.94
CA LYS A 324 3.11 -35.52 -3.32
C LYS A 324 3.11 -36.97 -3.74
N ASP A 325 2.83 -37.20 -5.03
CA ASP A 325 3.02 -38.54 -5.62
C ASP A 325 4.50 -38.93 -5.53
N LYS A 326 4.75 -40.21 -5.29
CA LYS A 326 6.11 -40.75 -5.35
C LYS A 326 6.60 -40.72 -6.79
N THR A 327 7.90 -40.58 -6.98
CA THR A 327 8.50 -40.53 -8.33
C THR A 327 8.29 -41.79 -9.15
N ASP A 328 7.98 -42.91 -8.48
CA ASP A 328 7.73 -44.25 -9.06
C ASP A 328 6.25 -44.67 -8.97
N SER A 329 5.32 -43.72 -8.70
CA SER A 329 3.89 -44.03 -8.66
C SER A 329 3.38 -44.38 -10.06
N MET A 330 2.57 -45.44 -10.12
CA MET A 330 1.94 -45.90 -11.34
C MET A 330 0.55 -45.23 -11.47
N ASP A 331 0.10 -45.06 -12.71
CA ASP A 331 -1.26 -44.60 -12.97
C ASP A 331 -2.30 -45.55 -12.37
N LEU A 332 -3.29 -44.97 -11.67
CA LEU A 332 -4.35 -45.74 -11.04
C LEU A 332 -5.33 -46.29 -12.13
N VAL A 333 -5.32 -47.62 -12.26
CA VAL A 333 -6.30 -48.34 -13.12
C VAL A 333 -7.41 -48.86 -12.25
N LEU A 334 -8.63 -48.30 -12.35
CA LEU A 334 -9.80 -48.70 -11.60
C LEU A 334 -10.49 -49.90 -12.31
N SER A 335 -10.39 -51.10 -11.73
CA SER A 335 -11.06 -52.31 -12.26
C SER A 335 -12.40 -52.62 -11.57
N SER A 336 -12.49 -52.50 -10.26
CA SER A 336 -13.67 -52.89 -9.48
C SER A 336 -14.15 -51.83 -8.49
N GLY A 337 -13.40 -50.76 -8.27
CA GLY A 337 -13.70 -49.75 -7.25
C GLY A 337 -13.68 -50.28 -5.80
N LYS A 338 -13.04 -51.43 -5.55
CA LYS A 338 -12.82 -51.98 -4.20
C LYS A 338 -11.73 -51.20 -3.49
N ILE A 339 -11.94 -50.86 -2.20
CA ILE A 339 -10.98 -50.16 -1.37
C ILE A 339 -10.66 -51.00 -0.13
N ASP A 340 -9.38 -51.28 0.09
CA ASP A 340 -8.92 -52.04 1.24
C ASP A 340 -8.00 -51.18 2.12
N PHE A 341 -8.42 -50.93 3.35
CA PHE A 341 -7.57 -50.36 4.39
C PHE A 341 -6.85 -51.49 5.14
N GLN A 342 -5.53 -51.45 5.23
CA GLN A 342 -4.71 -52.44 5.88
C GLN A 342 -3.89 -51.81 7.01
N LYS A 343 -4.31 -52.01 8.26
CA LYS A 343 -3.65 -51.50 9.48
C LYS A 343 -3.34 -49.98 9.39
N VAL A 344 -4.27 -49.21 8.86
CA VAL A 344 -4.07 -47.77 8.64
C VAL A 344 -4.08 -47.03 9.98
N CYS A 345 -2.97 -46.30 10.25
CA CYS A 345 -2.83 -45.36 11.34
C CYS A 345 -2.74 -43.95 10.76
N PHE A 346 -3.52 -43.00 11.31
CA PHE A 346 -3.55 -41.62 10.82
C PHE A 346 -3.74 -40.59 11.94
N ASN A 347 -3.02 -39.48 11.83
CA ASN A 347 -3.19 -38.27 12.63
C ASN A 347 -3.08 -37.04 11.73
N TYR A 348 -3.86 -35.99 12.00
CA TYR A 348 -3.87 -34.76 11.19
C TYR A 348 -2.59 -33.93 11.35
N ALA A 349 -2.00 -33.90 12.55
CA ALA A 349 -0.72 -33.24 12.81
C ALA A 349 0.23 -34.17 13.57
N LYS A 350 1.55 -34.02 13.38
CA LYS A 350 2.59 -34.88 13.96
C LYS A 350 2.55 -35.02 15.50
N ASN A 351 1.93 -34.06 16.20
CA ASN A 351 1.86 -34.01 17.68
C ASN A 351 0.44 -34.16 18.22
N GLU A 352 -0.56 -34.50 17.38
CA GLU A 352 -1.95 -34.72 17.81
C GLU A 352 -2.20 -36.20 18.07
N GLU A 353 -3.27 -36.47 18.85
CA GLU A 353 -3.72 -37.83 19.12
C GLU A 353 -4.07 -38.56 17.82
N GLN A 354 -3.79 -39.85 17.79
CA GLN A 354 -4.04 -40.71 16.65
C GLN A 354 -5.56 -40.86 16.44
N VAL A 355 -6.06 -40.36 15.30
CA VAL A 355 -7.51 -40.41 14.97
C VAL A 355 -7.89 -41.80 14.44
N LEU A 356 -7.01 -42.45 13.69
CA LEU A 356 -7.16 -43.83 13.25
C LEU A 356 -6.00 -44.66 13.75
N ASN A 357 -6.28 -45.76 14.44
CA ASN A 357 -5.26 -46.63 15.03
C ASN A 357 -5.44 -48.07 14.51
N GLY A 358 -4.61 -48.45 13.54
CA GLY A 358 -4.53 -49.83 13.01
C GLY A 358 -5.80 -50.33 12.34
N ILE A 359 -6.58 -49.43 11.70
CA ILE A 359 -7.85 -49.80 11.08
C ILE A 359 -7.62 -50.67 9.86
N SER A 360 -8.32 -51.81 9.83
CA SER A 360 -8.41 -52.71 8.67
C SER A 360 -9.88 -52.84 8.25
N LEU A 361 -10.19 -52.41 7.03
CA LEU A 361 -11.54 -52.36 6.50
C LEU A 361 -11.51 -52.63 4.99
N SER A 362 -12.45 -53.46 4.51
CA SER A 362 -12.64 -53.68 3.08
C SER A 362 -13.98 -53.10 2.65
N ILE A 363 -13.95 -52.19 1.69
CA ILE A 363 -15.10 -51.54 1.08
C ILE A 363 -15.32 -52.19 -0.30
N PRO A 364 -16.39 -52.96 -0.51
CA PRO A 364 -16.60 -53.63 -1.79
C PRO A 364 -16.98 -52.62 -2.89
N GLY A 365 -16.40 -52.82 -4.08
CA GLY A 365 -16.77 -52.01 -5.25
C GLY A 365 -18.22 -52.24 -5.70
N ASN A 366 -18.80 -51.26 -6.39
CA ASN A 366 -20.15 -51.26 -6.92
C ASN A 366 -21.27 -51.57 -5.90
N LYS A 367 -21.01 -51.30 -4.60
CA LYS A 367 -22.00 -51.49 -3.51
C LYS A 367 -22.01 -50.22 -2.63
N MET A 368 -23.15 -49.96 -2.02
CA MET A 368 -23.30 -48.94 -1.00
C MET A 368 -22.76 -49.48 0.33
N THR A 369 -21.81 -48.74 0.92
CA THR A 369 -21.25 -49.04 2.25
C THR A 369 -21.53 -47.87 3.19
N ALA A 370 -22.11 -48.12 4.37
CA ALA A 370 -22.37 -47.11 5.38
C ALA A 370 -21.34 -47.22 6.52
N LEU A 371 -20.71 -46.12 6.87
CA LEU A 371 -19.86 -45.99 8.06
C LEU A 371 -20.69 -45.45 9.23
N VAL A 372 -20.92 -46.30 10.25
CA VAL A 372 -21.74 -45.99 11.43
C VAL A 372 -20.87 -45.97 12.68
N GLY A 373 -21.14 -45.04 13.60
CA GLY A 373 -20.42 -44.90 14.88
C GLY A 373 -20.66 -43.55 15.55
N HIS A 374 -20.19 -43.40 16.78
CA HIS A 374 -20.31 -42.14 17.54
C HIS A 374 -19.63 -40.96 16.87
N SER A 375 -20.00 -39.71 17.26
CA SER A 375 -19.27 -38.52 16.84
C SER A 375 -17.82 -38.65 17.30
N GLY A 376 -16.85 -38.29 16.45
CA GLY A 376 -15.43 -38.44 16.74
C GLY A 376 -14.81 -39.80 16.43
N ALA A 377 -15.58 -40.83 16.02
CA ALA A 377 -15.09 -42.18 15.71
C ALA A 377 -14.25 -42.29 14.41
N GLY A 378 -13.81 -41.18 13.80
CA GLY A 378 -12.96 -41.20 12.62
C GLY A 378 -13.65 -41.48 11.27
N LYS A 379 -14.99 -41.47 11.21
CA LYS A 379 -15.76 -41.78 9.97
C LYS A 379 -15.41 -40.81 8.82
N SER A 380 -15.43 -39.55 9.07
CA SER A 380 -15.06 -38.49 8.07
C SER A 380 -13.58 -38.59 7.69
N THR A 381 -12.72 -38.99 8.62
CA THR A 381 -11.29 -39.17 8.35
C THR A 381 -11.07 -40.34 7.38
N ILE A 382 -11.79 -41.45 7.52
CA ILE A 382 -11.75 -42.60 6.57
C ILE A 382 -12.12 -42.12 5.16
N LEU A 383 -13.20 -41.30 5.03
CA LEU A 383 -13.62 -40.75 3.73
C LEU A 383 -12.61 -39.78 3.15
N ASN A 384 -11.94 -39.00 3.98
CA ASN A 384 -10.93 -38.04 3.52
C ASN A 384 -9.59 -38.69 3.12
N LEU A 385 -9.39 -39.96 3.45
CA LEU A 385 -8.20 -40.73 3.05
C LEU A 385 -8.34 -41.42 1.70
N ILE A 386 -9.57 -41.46 1.15
CA ILE A 386 -9.88 -41.99 -0.18
C ILE A 386 -9.80 -40.86 -1.22
#